data_50f1459aa30d626c52af2da82f0e3fbb
#
_entry.id   50f1459aa30d626c52af2da82f0e3fbb
#
_cell.length_a   1.000
_cell.length_b   1.000
_cell.length_c   1.000
_cell.angle_alpha   90.00
_cell.angle_beta   90.00
_cell.angle_gamma   90.00
#
_symmetry.space_group_name_H-M   'P 1'
#
loop_
_entity.id
_entity.type
_entity.pdbx_description
1 polymer ?
#
loop_
_entity_poly.entity_id
_entity_poly.type
_entity_poly.pdbx_seq_one_letter_code
_entity_poly.pdbx_strand_id
1 'polypeptide(L)'
;MSWDGSRPWGLHPSVGLRPEPFGALAYHYGTRRLTFLKDPQLTEVVRSLADHDSGDAALQQVPEAKRPSFAAALGRLADIEVICARVQ
;
A
#
# COMPACT_ATOMS: atom_id res chain seq x y z
N MET A 1 -12.28 -0.95 4.31
CA MET A 1 -12.20 0.36 3.64
C MET A 1 -11.98 0.12 2.15
N SER A 2 -12.73 0.81 1.30
CA SER A 2 -12.64 0.62 -0.15
C SER A 2 -11.56 1.49 -0.76
N TRP A 3 -10.77 0.90 -1.65
CA TRP A 3 -9.75 1.65 -2.39
C TRP A 3 -10.40 2.63 -3.35
N ASP A 4 -9.95 3.87 -3.29
CA ASP A 4 -10.28 4.91 -4.26
C ASP A 4 -8.99 5.65 -4.59
N GLY A 5 -8.47 5.41 -5.79
CA GLY A 5 -7.17 5.96 -6.21
C GLY A 5 -7.13 7.47 -6.28
N SER A 6 -8.28 8.14 -6.36
CA SER A 6 -8.33 9.60 -6.40
C SER A 6 -8.07 10.25 -5.03
N ARG A 7 -8.07 9.46 -3.96
CA ARG A 7 -7.89 9.95 -2.59
C ARG A 7 -6.44 9.79 -2.14
N PRO A 8 -6.02 10.57 -1.13
CA PRO A 8 -4.71 10.35 -0.52
C PRO A 8 -4.73 9.11 0.37
N TRP A 9 -3.66 8.31 0.29
CA TRP A 9 -3.51 7.07 1.04
C TRP A 9 -2.17 7.04 1.75
N GLY A 10 -2.05 6.15 2.71
CA GLY A 10 -0.81 5.93 3.43
C GLY A 10 -0.85 4.60 4.16
N LEU A 11 0.30 4.23 4.72
CA LEU A 11 0.39 3.06 5.57
C LEU A 11 -0.47 3.29 6.82
N HIS A 12 -1.23 2.27 7.22
CA HIS A 12 -2.04 2.39 8.43
C HIS A 12 -1.13 2.68 9.65
N PRO A 13 -1.56 3.59 10.57
CA PRO A 13 -0.70 3.96 11.71
C PRO A 13 -0.28 2.79 12.59
N SER A 14 -1.07 1.71 12.60
CA SER A 14 -0.75 0.52 13.41
C SER A 14 0.03 -0.53 12.63
N VAL A 15 0.54 -0.20 11.44
CA VAL A 15 1.28 -1.15 10.61
C VAL A 15 2.75 -0.79 10.57
N GLY A 16 3.62 -1.77 10.85
CA GLY A 16 5.04 -1.68 10.62
C GLY A 16 5.43 -2.47 9.38
N LEU A 17 6.33 -1.91 8.56
CA LEU A 17 6.91 -2.61 7.41
C LEU A 17 8.32 -3.05 7.75
N ARG A 18 8.62 -4.31 7.50
CA ARG A 18 9.95 -4.86 7.65
C ARG A 18 10.48 -5.26 6.28
N PRO A 19 11.60 -4.67 5.82
CA PRO A 19 12.18 -5.05 4.53
C PRO A 19 12.62 -6.49 4.53
N GLU A 20 12.37 -7.18 3.43
CA GLU A 20 12.78 -8.56 3.20
C GLU A 20 13.30 -8.70 1.75
N PRO A 21 14.12 -9.71 1.44
CA PRO A 21 14.61 -9.89 0.07
C PRO A 21 13.49 -10.01 -0.97
N PHE A 22 12.33 -10.57 -0.59
CA PHE A 22 11.20 -10.73 -1.49
C PHE A 22 10.30 -9.48 -1.58
N GLY A 23 10.52 -8.47 -0.74
CA GLY A 23 9.69 -7.28 -0.66
C GLY A 23 9.60 -6.77 0.78
N ALA A 24 8.56 -7.14 1.52
CA ALA A 24 8.41 -6.75 2.91
C ALA A 24 7.39 -7.61 3.64
N LEU A 25 7.47 -7.59 4.97
CA LEU A 25 6.42 -8.06 5.85
C LEU A 25 5.70 -6.84 6.40
N ALA A 26 4.37 -6.85 6.33
CA ALA A 26 3.53 -5.83 6.94
C ALA A 26 2.85 -6.43 8.17
N TYR A 27 3.13 -5.88 9.35
CA TYR A 27 2.51 -6.36 10.58
C TYR A 27 1.56 -5.30 11.14
N HIS A 28 0.30 -5.69 11.32
CA HIS A 28 -0.72 -4.80 11.88
C HIS A 28 -0.85 -5.07 13.38
N TYR A 29 -0.39 -4.13 14.19
CA TYR A 29 -0.36 -4.29 15.65
C TYR A 29 -1.77 -4.37 16.25
N GLY A 30 -2.75 -3.74 15.63
CA GLY A 30 -4.14 -3.75 16.11
C GLY A 30 -4.83 -5.09 15.87
N THR A 31 -4.74 -5.62 14.66
CA THR A 31 -5.39 -6.90 14.30
C THR A 31 -4.48 -8.10 14.52
N ARG A 32 -3.19 -7.85 14.73
CA ARG A 32 -2.14 -8.88 14.83
C ARG A 32 -2.00 -9.71 13.56
N ARG A 33 -2.41 -9.16 12.43
CA ARG A 33 -2.29 -9.82 11.13
C ARG A 33 -0.93 -9.55 10.51
N LEU A 34 -0.35 -10.60 9.95
CA LEU A 34 0.90 -10.52 9.20
C LEU A 34 0.58 -10.70 7.72
N THR A 35 1.08 -9.78 6.89
CA THR A 35 0.84 -9.81 5.45
C THR A 35 2.17 -9.77 4.73
N PHE A 36 2.37 -10.66 3.75
CA PHE A 36 3.57 -10.69 2.94
C PHE A 36 3.36 -9.82 1.70
N LEU A 37 4.26 -8.85 1.49
CA LEU A 37 4.34 -8.09 0.25
C LEU A 37 5.46 -8.71 -0.57
N LYS A 38 5.09 -9.56 -1.54
CA LYS A 38 6.06 -10.39 -2.27
C LYS A 38 6.59 -9.73 -3.54
N ASP A 39 6.49 -8.42 -3.63
CA ASP A 39 6.95 -7.65 -4.78
C ASP A 39 7.68 -6.42 -4.27
N PRO A 40 9.01 -6.29 -4.52
CA PRO A 40 9.75 -5.11 -4.08
C PRO A 40 9.20 -3.80 -4.64
N GLN A 41 8.69 -3.81 -5.86
CA GLN A 41 8.11 -2.61 -6.48
C GLN A 41 6.80 -2.22 -5.78
N LEU A 42 5.95 -3.18 -5.45
CA LEU A 42 4.75 -2.93 -4.68
C LEU A 42 5.08 -2.39 -3.30
N THR A 43 6.13 -2.93 -2.68
CA THR A 43 6.61 -2.45 -1.38
C THR A 43 6.99 -0.97 -1.44
N GLU A 44 7.68 -0.56 -2.50
CA GLU A 44 8.06 0.85 -2.68
C GLU A 44 6.83 1.73 -2.86
N VAL A 45 5.83 1.27 -3.60
CA VAL A 45 4.58 2.01 -3.76
C VAL A 45 3.91 2.21 -2.39
N VAL A 46 3.79 1.13 -1.61
CA VAL A 46 3.16 1.20 -0.29
C VAL A 46 3.92 2.14 0.64
N ARG A 47 5.25 2.05 0.67
CA ARG A 47 6.08 2.91 1.52
C ARG A 47 5.93 4.39 1.16
N SER A 48 5.80 4.70 -0.11
CA SER A 48 5.78 6.07 -0.60
C SER A 48 4.38 6.65 -0.76
N LEU A 49 3.33 5.89 -0.44
CA LEU A 49 1.94 6.37 -0.63
C LEU A 49 1.70 7.73 0.03
N ALA A 50 2.21 7.93 1.23
CA ALA A 50 2.00 9.18 1.97
C ALA A 50 2.74 10.37 1.37
N ASP A 51 3.70 10.13 0.47
CA ASP A 51 4.46 11.19 -0.20
C ASP A 51 3.73 11.71 -1.44
N HIS A 52 2.63 11.10 -1.83
CA HIS A 52 1.86 11.48 -3.02
C HIS A 52 0.48 12.01 -2.63
N ASP A 53 -0.07 12.87 -3.48
CA ASP A 53 -1.36 13.51 -3.23
C ASP A 53 -2.53 12.53 -3.36
N SER A 54 -2.33 11.43 -4.08
CA SER A 54 -3.37 10.42 -4.28
C SER A 54 -2.74 9.07 -4.54
N GLY A 55 -3.55 8.01 -4.44
CA GLY A 55 -3.12 6.67 -4.81
C GLY A 55 -2.74 6.59 -6.27
N ASP A 56 -3.49 7.26 -7.15
CA ASP A 56 -3.19 7.28 -8.58
C ASP A 56 -1.84 7.96 -8.84
N ALA A 57 -1.53 9.05 -8.11
CA ALA A 57 -0.23 9.70 -8.24
C ALA A 57 0.91 8.76 -7.84
N ALA A 58 0.72 7.99 -6.77
CA ALA A 58 1.72 7.00 -6.36
C ALA A 58 1.92 5.93 -7.43
N LEU A 59 0.87 5.53 -8.13
CA LEU A 59 0.95 4.51 -9.18
C LEU A 59 1.67 5.02 -10.44
N GLN A 60 1.90 6.33 -10.59
CA GLN A 60 2.66 6.85 -11.71
C GLN A 60 4.10 6.35 -11.74
N GLN A 61 4.65 5.95 -10.59
CA GLN A 61 6.00 5.36 -10.54
C GLN A 61 6.05 3.93 -11.06
N VAL A 62 4.89 3.32 -11.32
CA VAL A 62 4.76 1.94 -11.80
C VAL A 62 4.55 1.96 -13.31
N PRO A 63 5.20 1.06 -14.08
CA PRO A 63 4.92 0.95 -15.52
C PRO A 63 3.44 0.81 -15.79
N GLU A 64 2.94 1.48 -16.83
CA GLU A 64 1.52 1.55 -17.13
C GLU A 64 0.88 0.17 -17.21
N ALA A 65 1.56 -0.78 -17.81
CA ALA A 65 1.04 -2.15 -17.96
C ALA A 65 0.78 -2.85 -16.63
N LYS A 66 1.48 -2.44 -15.56
CA LYS A 66 1.36 -3.06 -14.24
C LYS A 66 0.38 -2.33 -13.32
N ARG A 67 -0.05 -1.12 -13.69
CA ARG A 67 -0.90 -0.30 -12.82
C ARG A 67 -2.21 -0.95 -12.43
N PRO A 68 -2.95 -1.63 -13.34
CA PRO A 68 -4.19 -2.28 -12.94
C PRO A 68 -3.99 -3.36 -11.88
N SER A 69 -2.95 -4.18 -12.01
CA SER A 69 -2.69 -5.23 -11.02
C SER A 69 -2.24 -4.65 -9.68
N PHE A 70 -1.46 -3.57 -9.70
CA PHE A 70 -1.03 -2.89 -8.49
C PHE A 70 -2.20 -2.18 -7.80
N ALA A 71 -3.08 -1.56 -8.58
CA ALA A 71 -4.30 -0.95 -8.02
C ALA A 71 -5.17 -2.01 -7.33
N ALA A 72 -5.30 -3.19 -7.94
CA ALA A 72 -6.04 -4.30 -7.32
C ALA A 72 -5.36 -4.77 -6.03
N ALA A 73 -4.02 -4.84 -6.03
CA ALA A 73 -3.28 -5.21 -4.83
C ALA A 73 -3.47 -4.18 -3.71
N LEU A 74 -3.41 -2.89 -4.04
CA LEU A 74 -3.66 -1.83 -3.07
C LEU A 74 -5.08 -1.90 -2.52
N GLY A 75 -6.05 -2.24 -3.36
CA GLY A 75 -7.42 -2.46 -2.92
C GLY A 75 -7.54 -3.55 -1.87
N ARG A 76 -6.84 -4.68 -2.08
CA ARG A 76 -6.81 -5.76 -1.09
C ARG A 76 -6.14 -5.31 0.20
N LEU A 77 -5.05 -4.54 0.10
CA LEU A 77 -4.36 -4.03 1.28
C LEU A 77 -5.22 -3.03 2.06
N ALA A 78 -6.03 -2.24 1.36
CA ALA A 78 -6.99 -1.34 2.00
C ALA A 78 -8.07 -2.14 2.76
N ASP A 79 -8.54 -3.23 2.16
CA ASP A 79 -9.59 -4.05 2.78
C ASP A 79 -9.12 -4.70 4.08
N ILE A 80 -7.84 -5.04 4.19
CA ILE A 80 -7.28 -5.64 5.41
C ILE A 80 -6.55 -4.59 6.27
N GLU A 81 -6.71 -3.33 5.94
CA GLU A 81 -6.20 -2.20 6.73
C GLU A 81 -4.68 -2.13 6.86
N VAL A 82 -3.95 -2.65 5.89
CA VAL A 82 -2.51 -2.41 5.79
C VAL A 82 -2.26 -0.97 5.37
N ILE A 83 -3.11 -0.46 4.47
CA ILE A 83 -3.12 0.97 4.11
C ILE A 83 -4.49 1.56 4.42
N CYS A 84 -4.53 2.87 4.61
CA CYS A 84 -5.78 3.58 4.88
C CYS A 84 -5.76 4.94 4.20
N ALA A 85 -6.97 5.51 4.02
CA ALA A 85 -7.11 6.85 3.48
C ALA A 85 -6.58 7.86 4.50
N ARG A 86 -5.82 8.85 4.02
CA ARG A 86 -5.33 9.94 4.88
C ARG A 86 -6.39 11.01 5.00
N VAL A 87 -6.51 11.58 6.18
CA VAL A 87 -7.37 12.75 6.42
C VAL A 87 -6.55 13.99 6.10
N GLN A 88 -7.15 14.90 5.35
CA GLN A 88 -6.54 16.18 5.01
C GLN A 88 -7.15 17.31 5.82
#